data_19a113de100cd55608aa82941d43d502
#
_entry.id   19a113de100cd55608aa82941d43d502
#
_cell.length_a   1.000
_cell.length_b   1.000
_cell.length_c   1.000
_cell.angle_alpha   90.00
_cell.angle_beta   90.00
_cell.angle_gamma   90.00
#
_symmetry.space_group_name_H-M   'P 1'
#
loop_
_entity.id
_entity.type
_entity.pdbx_description
1 polymer ?
#
loop_
_entity_poly.entity_id
_entity_poly.type
_entity_poly.pdbx_seq_one_letter_code
_entity_poly.pdbx_strand_id
1 'polypeptide(L)'
;MPAIEELHLIHESDSERLSRLKAKTAATIAIIGWLLIAFHLNAIIFNSFPLKLATPEWQLNLIASLITASPSLLIGATLVALALVFDHSAQILKDWNLTVARAASWFAVVLVLLIPLQFYLGSRVLKNQTNSRTEAINKLKTIVNGLSAVNSEAELRAYVASLPNAPALPAKFDAAFPVIKQRAIDNIKAQINAGSESTALQKSESLQVFLKEAIRNTSLAILMAAAFSALAALNSRATNSITRFFQRLGPMGSTRWLR
;
A
#
# COMPACT_ATOMS: atom_id res chain seq x y z
N MET A 1 -35.69 -51.66 35.81
CA MET A 1 -35.22 -51.34 34.45
C MET A 1 -35.59 -49.94 33.94
N PRO A 2 -36.58 -49.19 34.51
CA PRO A 2 -36.89 -47.86 33.96
C PRO A 2 -35.77 -46.80 34.14
N ALA A 3 -34.94 -46.85 35.18
CA ALA A 3 -33.90 -45.84 35.45
C ALA A 3 -32.77 -45.83 34.46
N ILE A 4 -32.46 -46.92 33.75
CA ILE A 4 -31.39 -46.96 32.72
C ILE A 4 -31.88 -46.32 31.43
N GLU A 5 -33.15 -46.43 31.11
CA GLU A 5 -33.77 -45.86 29.92
C GLU A 5 -33.93 -44.33 30.06
N GLU A 6 -34.30 -43.83 31.23
CA GLU A 6 -34.33 -42.40 31.55
C GLU A 6 -32.93 -41.79 31.50
N LEU A 7 -31.88 -42.45 31.99
CA LEU A 7 -30.51 -41.99 31.95
C LEU A 7 -30.02 -41.90 30.50
N HIS A 8 -30.43 -42.83 29.64
CA HIS A 8 -30.07 -42.84 28.22
C HIS A 8 -30.73 -41.67 27.46
N LEU A 9 -32.00 -41.38 27.74
CA LEU A 9 -32.75 -40.27 27.14
C LEU A 9 -32.21 -38.90 27.58
N ILE A 10 -31.80 -38.75 28.84
CA ILE A 10 -31.17 -37.51 29.35
C ILE A 10 -29.80 -37.29 28.66
N HIS A 11 -28.99 -38.33 28.55
CA HIS A 11 -27.68 -38.26 27.91
C HIS A 11 -27.78 -37.96 26.42
N GLU A 12 -28.78 -38.50 25.70
CA GLU A 12 -29.04 -38.21 24.28
C GLU A 12 -29.48 -36.76 24.06
N SER A 13 -30.35 -36.22 24.95
CA SER A 13 -30.78 -34.82 24.89
C SER A 13 -29.64 -33.83 25.13
N ASP A 14 -28.71 -34.13 26.02
CA ASP A 14 -27.56 -33.26 26.30
C ASP A 14 -26.53 -33.29 25.16
N SER A 15 -26.32 -34.44 24.52
CA SER A 15 -25.45 -34.57 23.36
C SER A 15 -25.97 -33.78 22.15
N GLU A 16 -27.29 -33.80 21.90
CA GLU A 16 -27.92 -33.00 20.87
C GLU A 16 -27.82 -31.48 21.13
N ARG A 17 -28.05 -31.05 22.37
CA ARG A 17 -27.89 -29.66 22.78
C ARG A 17 -26.46 -29.16 22.57
N LEU A 18 -25.48 -29.98 22.95
CA LEU A 18 -24.07 -29.67 22.77
C LEU A 18 -23.69 -29.55 21.29
N SER A 19 -24.18 -30.45 20.44
CA SER A 19 -23.94 -30.40 18.98
C SER A 19 -24.55 -29.15 18.35
N ARG A 20 -25.77 -28.76 18.71
CA ARG A 20 -26.42 -27.51 18.25
C ARG A 20 -25.70 -26.27 18.72
N LEU A 21 -25.17 -26.25 19.95
CA LEU A 21 -24.36 -25.14 20.46
C LEU A 21 -23.04 -24.99 19.65
N LYS A 22 -22.35 -26.10 19.41
CA LYS A 22 -21.12 -26.11 18.59
C LYS A 22 -21.39 -25.58 17.18
N ALA A 23 -22.46 -26.03 16.53
CA ALA A 23 -22.85 -25.60 15.20
C ALA A 23 -23.16 -24.06 15.15
N LYS A 24 -23.94 -23.57 16.15
CA LYS A 24 -24.21 -22.12 16.25
C LYS A 24 -22.95 -21.32 16.46
N THR A 25 -22.07 -21.75 17.37
CA THR A 25 -20.78 -21.07 17.63
C THR A 25 -19.90 -21.05 16.38
N ALA A 26 -19.78 -22.17 15.68
CA ALA A 26 -19.05 -22.29 14.45
C ALA A 26 -19.59 -21.30 13.37
N ALA A 27 -20.90 -21.29 13.16
CA ALA A 27 -21.53 -20.37 12.21
C ALA A 27 -21.29 -18.90 12.57
N THR A 28 -21.41 -18.54 13.85
CA THR A 28 -21.16 -17.17 14.32
C THR A 28 -19.72 -16.74 14.08
N ILE A 29 -18.74 -17.57 14.42
CA ILE A 29 -17.31 -17.30 14.20
C ILE A 29 -17.02 -17.13 12.71
N ALA A 30 -17.58 -18.00 11.85
CA ALA A 30 -17.39 -17.90 10.40
C ALA A 30 -17.98 -16.59 9.82
N ILE A 31 -19.19 -16.21 10.28
CA ILE A 31 -19.83 -14.96 9.84
C ILE A 31 -18.97 -13.74 10.25
N ILE A 32 -18.49 -13.70 11.49
CA ILE A 32 -17.61 -12.63 11.97
C ILE A 32 -16.35 -12.57 11.12
N GLY A 33 -15.75 -13.72 10.79
CA GLY A 33 -14.58 -13.79 9.92
C GLY A 33 -14.84 -13.20 8.52
N TRP A 34 -15.95 -13.55 7.90
CA TRP A 34 -16.36 -13.01 6.60
C TRP A 34 -16.69 -11.52 6.65
N LEU A 35 -17.36 -11.05 7.69
CA LEU A 35 -17.64 -9.62 7.88
C LEU A 35 -16.34 -8.82 8.01
N LEU A 36 -15.36 -9.34 8.73
CA LEU A 36 -14.05 -8.68 8.88
C LEU A 36 -13.32 -8.59 7.55
N ILE A 37 -13.32 -9.67 6.75
CA ILE A 37 -12.75 -9.67 5.39
C ILE A 37 -13.47 -8.63 4.51
N ALA A 38 -14.81 -8.67 4.48
CA ALA A 38 -15.62 -7.77 3.67
C ALA A 38 -15.40 -6.31 4.05
N PHE A 39 -15.35 -6.00 5.34
CA PHE A 39 -15.10 -4.64 5.85
C PHE A 39 -13.75 -4.10 5.36
N HIS A 40 -12.68 -4.89 5.43
CA HIS A 40 -11.36 -4.43 5.02
C HIS A 40 -11.22 -4.34 3.49
N LEU A 41 -11.82 -5.24 2.74
CA LEU A 41 -11.87 -5.12 1.28
C LEU A 41 -12.64 -3.86 0.85
N ASN A 42 -13.75 -3.58 1.51
CA ASN A 42 -14.52 -2.35 1.29
C ASN A 42 -13.68 -1.11 1.58
N ALA A 43 -12.95 -1.08 2.71
CA ALA A 43 -12.07 0.03 3.05
C ALA A 43 -10.96 0.26 2.00
N ILE A 44 -10.35 -0.81 1.47
CA ILE A 44 -9.35 -0.72 0.40
C ILE A 44 -9.98 -0.10 -0.86
N ILE A 45 -11.18 -0.56 -1.26
CA ILE A 45 -11.89 -0.04 -2.43
C ILE A 45 -12.18 1.44 -2.26
N PHE A 46 -12.77 1.87 -1.13
CA PHE A 46 -13.09 3.27 -0.88
C PHE A 46 -11.85 4.17 -0.82
N ASN A 47 -10.77 3.72 -0.17
CA ASN A 47 -9.51 4.46 -0.11
C ASN A 47 -8.82 4.58 -1.48
N SER A 48 -9.21 3.72 -2.44
CA SER A 48 -8.67 3.75 -3.80
C SER A 48 -9.38 4.76 -4.71
N PHE A 49 -10.50 5.36 -4.29
CA PHE A 49 -11.18 6.39 -5.05
C PHE A 49 -10.58 7.79 -4.79
N PRO A 50 -10.50 8.66 -5.84
CA PRO A 50 -10.79 8.40 -7.25
C PRO A 50 -9.71 7.54 -7.92
N LEU A 51 -10.12 6.65 -8.83
CA LEU A 51 -9.22 5.73 -9.53
C LEU A 51 -8.27 6.48 -10.48
N LYS A 52 -7.02 6.65 -10.07
CA LYS A 52 -5.94 7.29 -10.85
C LYS A 52 -4.90 6.25 -11.27
N LEU A 53 -5.32 5.20 -11.97
CA LEU A 53 -4.51 4.02 -12.31
C LEU A 53 -3.17 4.36 -13.00
N ALA A 54 -3.11 5.48 -13.72
CA ALA A 54 -1.89 5.93 -14.42
C ALA A 54 -0.89 6.66 -13.53
N THR A 55 -1.27 7.09 -12.30
CA THR A 55 -0.38 7.85 -11.41
C THR A 55 0.39 6.92 -10.47
N PRO A 56 1.74 6.99 -10.48
CA PRO A 56 2.56 6.14 -9.62
C PRO A 56 2.28 6.32 -8.12
N GLU A 57 1.93 7.52 -7.70
CA GLU A 57 1.58 7.85 -6.32
C GLU A 57 0.33 7.10 -5.86
N TRP A 58 -0.71 7.04 -6.71
CA TRP A 58 -1.93 6.31 -6.42
C TRP A 58 -1.66 4.80 -6.32
N GLN A 59 -0.86 4.27 -7.26
CA GLN A 59 -0.47 2.86 -7.26
C GLN A 59 0.31 2.49 -5.99
N LEU A 60 1.23 3.35 -5.57
CA LEU A 60 2.02 3.16 -4.35
C LEU A 60 1.13 3.16 -3.10
N ASN A 61 0.17 4.09 -3.01
CA ASN A 61 -0.80 4.16 -1.92
C ASN A 61 -1.71 2.91 -1.87
N LEU A 62 -2.13 2.40 -3.02
CA LEU A 62 -2.91 1.16 -3.09
C LEU A 62 -2.10 -0.03 -2.55
N ILE A 63 -0.83 -0.16 -2.95
CA ILE A 63 0.07 -1.21 -2.45
C ILE A 63 0.23 -1.10 -0.93
N ALA A 64 0.50 0.10 -0.42
CA ALA A 64 0.62 0.34 1.01
C ALA A 64 -0.66 -0.03 1.78
N SER A 65 -1.83 0.32 1.23
CA SER A 65 -3.13 -0.02 1.81
C SER A 65 -3.36 -1.54 1.86
N LEU A 66 -3.03 -2.26 0.77
CA LEU A 66 -3.13 -3.74 0.73
C LEU A 66 -2.23 -4.40 1.76
N ILE A 67 -0.97 -3.95 1.87
CA ILE A 67 -0.03 -4.51 2.84
C ILE A 67 -0.50 -4.20 4.27
N THR A 68 -0.94 -2.98 4.53
CA THR A 68 -1.40 -2.54 5.87
C THR A 68 -2.70 -3.23 6.30
N ALA A 69 -3.59 -3.55 5.37
CA ALA A 69 -4.83 -4.27 5.65
C ALA A 69 -4.62 -5.79 5.83
N SER A 70 -3.48 -6.33 5.40
CA SER A 70 -3.24 -7.77 5.40
C SER A 70 -3.36 -8.46 6.77
N PRO A 71 -2.97 -7.87 7.93
CA PRO A 71 -3.18 -8.50 9.23
C PRO A 71 -4.66 -8.75 9.56
N SER A 72 -5.51 -7.78 9.25
CA SER A 72 -6.94 -7.90 9.52
C SER A 72 -7.62 -8.92 8.61
N LEU A 73 -7.20 -8.99 7.34
CA LEU A 73 -7.62 -10.03 6.41
C LEU A 73 -7.18 -11.43 6.89
N LEU A 74 -5.97 -11.54 7.44
CA LEU A 74 -5.47 -12.78 8.02
C LEU A 74 -6.31 -13.20 9.24
N ILE A 75 -6.66 -12.28 10.13
CA ILE A 75 -7.52 -12.56 11.29
C ILE A 75 -8.88 -13.06 10.81
N GLY A 76 -9.51 -12.39 9.85
CA GLY A 76 -10.79 -12.83 9.28
C GLY A 76 -10.71 -14.23 8.67
N ALA A 77 -9.68 -14.50 7.88
CA ALA A 77 -9.44 -15.81 7.28
C ALA A 77 -9.19 -16.90 8.33
N THR A 78 -8.46 -16.59 9.39
CA THR A 78 -8.20 -17.50 10.51
C THR A 78 -9.49 -17.83 11.27
N LEU A 79 -10.37 -16.86 11.49
CA LEU A 79 -11.68 -17.10 12.12
C LEU A 79 -12.55 -18.04 11.29
N VAL A 80 -12.59 -17.86 9.97
CA VAL A 80 -13.32 -18.78 9.08
C VAL A 80 -12.74 -20.20 9.16
N ALA A 81 -11.40 -20.32 9.18
CA ALA A 81 -10.75 -21.62 9.34
C ALA A 81 -11.02 -22.24 10.72
N LEU A 82 -11.01 -21.43 11.79
CA LEU A 82 -11.27 -21.87 13.15
C LEU A 82 -12.70 -22.40 13.32
N ALA A 83 -13.67 -21.83 12.64
CA ALA A 83 -15.06 -22.28 12.68
C ALA A 83 -15.20 -23.77 12.33
N LEU A 84 -14.39 -24.29 11.40
CA LEU A 84 -14.38 -25.71 11.05
C LEU A 84 -13.92 -26.62 12.21
N VAL A 85 -13.11 -26.09 13.14
CA VAL A 85 -12.67 -26.87 14.33
C VAL A 85 -13.83 -27.13 15.27
N PHE A 86 -14.79 -26.20 15.35
CA PHE A 86 -15.98 -26.35 16.20
C PHE A 86 -17.04 -27.27 15.58
N ASP A 87 -17.20 -27.26 14.25
CA ASP A 87 -18.13 -28.13 13.55
C ASP A 87 -17.54 -28.69 12.26
N HIS A 88 -16.96 -29.89 12.39
CA HIS A 88 -16.36 -30.60 11.24
C HIS A 88 -17.42 -31.26 10.34
N SER A 89 -18.68 -31.33 10.76
CA SER A 89 -19.76 -32.01 10.02
C SER A 89 -20.33 -31.10 8.92
N ALA A 90 -20.34 -29.79 9.13
CA ALA A 90 -20.95 -28.83 8.23
C ALA A 90 -20.19 -28.73 6.89
N GLN A 91 -20.82 -29.20 5.82
CA GLN A 91 -20.22 -29.15 4.45
C GLN A 91 -19.94 -27.71 4.02
N ILE A 92 -20.83 -26.76 4.33
CA ILE A 92 -20.66 -25.35 3.97
C ILE A 92 -19.40 -24.74 4.60
N LEU A 93 -19.04 -25.12 5.83
CA LEU A 93 -17.81 -24.66 6.48
C LEU A 93 -16.57 -25.24 5.82
N LYS A 94 -16.62 -26.47 5.32
CA LYS A 94 -15.53 -27.10 4.56
C LYS A 94 -15.30 -26.37 3.25
N ASP A 95 -16.38 -26.00 2.53
CA ASP A 95 -16.28 -25.26 1.26
C ASP A 95 -15.76 -23.84 1.47
N TRP A 96 -16.21 -23.16 2.54
CA TRP A 96 -15.69 -21.86 2.92
C TRP A 96 -14.21 -21.91 3.30
N ASN A 97 -13.82 -22.90 4.09
CA ASN A 97 -12.42 -23.08 4.47
C ASN A 97 -11.52 -23.35 3.27
N LEU A 98 -11.97 -24.17 2.31
CA LEU A 98 -11.23 -24.42 1.08
C LEU A 98 -11.09 -23.15 0.22
N THR A 99 -12.14 -22.35 0.14
CA THR A 99 -12.14 -21.06 -0.57
C THR A 99 -11.14 -20.09 0.09
N VAL A 100 -11.19 -19.95 1.42
CA VAL A 100 -10.27 -19.11 2.18
C VAL A 100 -8.82 -19.60 2.03
N ALA A 101 -8.57 -20.91 2.06
CA ALA A 101 -7.24 -21.46 1.88
C ALA A 101 -6.67 -21.17 0.48
N ARG A 102 -7.50 -21.27 -0.55
CA ARG A 102 -7.09 -20.89 -1.93
C ARG A 102 -6.81 -19.39 -2.04
N ALA A 103 -7.73 -18.55 -1.52
CA ALA A 103 -7.55 -17.10 -1.51
C ALA A 103 -6.29 -16.69 -0.74
N ALA A 104 -6.05 -17.28 0.43
CA ALA A 104 -4.84 -17.04 1.23
C ALA A 104 -3.56 -17.39 0.47
N SER A 105 -3.56 -18.52 -0.26
CA SER A 105 -2.43 -18.92 -1.10
C SER A 105 -2.12 -17.89 -2.19
N TRP A 106 -3.15 -17.42 -2.91
CA TRP A 106 -2.97 -16.39 -3.93
C TRP A 106 -2.55 -15.04 -3.34
N PHE A 107 -3.13 -14.67 -2.21
CA PHE A 107 -2.81 -13.43 -1.53
C PHE A 107 -1.35 -13.40 -1.04
N ALA A 108 -0.84 -14.54 -0.56
CA ALA A 108 0.57 -14.66 -0.20
C ALA A 108 1.50 -14.40 -1.40
N VAL A 109 1.16 -14.93 -2.60
CA VAL A 109 1.94 -14.64 -3.83
C VAL A 109 1.87 -13.16 -4.19
N VAL A 110 0.67 -12.57 -4.14
CA VAL A 110 0.47 -11.14 -4.43
C VAL A 110 1.33 -10.30 -3.50
N LEU A 111 1.33 -10.55 -2.18
CA LEU A 111 2.15 -9.80 -1.22
C LEU A 111 3.65 -9.83 -1.57
N VAL A 112 4.17 -10.99 -1.99
CA VAL A 112 5.57 -11.11 -2.42
C VAL A 112 5.83 -10.30 -3.69
N LEU A 113 4.91 -10.32 -4.66
CA LEU A 113 5.04 -9.55 -5.91
C LEU A 113 4.92 -8.04 -5.70
N LEU A 114 4.19 -7.60 -4.66
CA LEU A 114 4.07 -6.18 -4.32
C LEU A 114 5.40 -5.58 -3.83
N ILE A 115 6.33 -6.38 -3.30
CA ILE A 115 7.63 -5.89 -2.80
C ILE A 115 8.44 -5.22 -3.92
N PRO A 116 8.84 -5.90 -5.01
CA PRO A 116 9.59 -5.26 -6.07
C PRO A 116 8.82 -4.13 -6.75
N LEU A 117 7.49 -4.27 -6.86
CA LEU A 117 6.62 -3.24 -7.45
C LEU A 117 6.63 -1.95 -6.62
N GLN A 118 6.60 -2.05 -5.28
CA GLN A 118 6.70 -0.90 -4.38
C GLN A 118 8.01 -0.11 -4.59
N PHE A 119 9.14 -0.79 -4.70
CA PHE A 119 10.44 -0.14 -4.95
C PHE A 119 10.49 0.51 -6.33
N TYR A 120 9.97 -0.15 -7.35
CA TYR A 120 9.89 0.40 -8.70
C TYR A 120 9.04 1.68 -8.74
N LEU A 121 7.84 1.64 -8.19
CA LEU A 121 6.93 2.78 -8.17
C LEU A 121 7.47 3.93 -7.30
N GLY A 122 8.03 3.62 -6.14
CA GLY A 122 8.64 4.62 -5.26
C GLY A 122 9.80 5.35 -5.93
N SER A 123 10.67 4.63 -6.64
CA SER A 123 11.75 5.26 -7.42
C SER A 123 11.21 6.17 -8.51
N ARG A 124 10.11 5.79 -9.16
CA ARG A 124 9.45 6.60 -10.20
C ARG A 124 8.82 7.87 -9.63
N VAL A 125 8.17 7.77 -8.46
CA VAL A 125 7.60 8.94 -7.75
C VAL A 125 8.70 9.93 -7.38
N LEU A 126 9.79 9.46 -6.76
CA LEU A 126 10.93 10.31 -6.41
C LEU A 126 11.56 10.99 -7.63
N LYS A 127 11.71 10.24 -8.73
CA LYS A 127 12.24 10.80 -9.99
C LYS A 127 11.33 11.88 -10.57
N ASN A 128 10.00 11.64 -10.59
CA ASN A 128 9.03 12.61 -11.09
C ASN A 128 9.07 13.91 -10.28
N GLN A 129 9.11 13.82 -8.96
CA GLN A 129 9.21 14.99 -8.07
C GLN A 129 10.49 15.77 -8.30
N THR A 130 11.62 15.07 -8.45
CA THR A 130 12.92 15.73 -8.73
C THR A 130 12.91 16.40 -10.09
N ASN A 131 12.38 15.74 -11.12
CA ASN A 131 12.32 16.29 -12.48
C ASN A 131 11.46 17.55 -12.55
N SER A 132 10.27 17.55 -11.95
CA SER A 132 9.37 18.72 -11.94
C SER A 132 10.04 19.95 -11.30
N ARG A 133 10.81 19.75 -10.22
CA ARG A 133 11.55 20.84 -9.57
C ARG A 133 12.74 21.33 -10.39
N THR A 134 13.50 20.40 -10.96
CA THR A 134 14.61 20.73 -11.85
C THR A 134 14.11 21.52 -13.06
N GLU A 135 12.97 21.15 -13.61
CA GLU A 135 12.33 21.89 -14.70
C GLU A 135 11.92 23.32 -14.28
N ALA A 136 11.33 23.48 -13.07
CA ALA A 136 11.02 24.80 -12.54
C ALA A 136 12.27 25.68 -12.37
N ILE A 137 13.35 25.12 -11.81
CA ILE A 137 14.63 25.82 -11.69
C ILE A 137 15.20 26.19 -13.08
N ASN A 138 15.12 25.29 -14.05
CA ASN A 138 15.60 25.56 -15.42
C ASN A 138 14.77 26.64 -16.09
N LYS A 139 13.45 26.71 -15.88
CA LYS A 139 12.62 27.83 -16.36
C LYS A 139 13.08 29.17 -15.75
N LEU A 140 13.35 29.21 -14.44
CA LEU A 140 13.90 30.41 -13.80
C LEU A 140 15.24 30.81 -14.37
N LYS A 141 16.17 29.88 -14.64
CA LYS A 141 17.45 30.15 -15.30
C LYS A 141 17.26 30.72 -16.70
N THR A 142 16.31 30.22 -17.48
CA THR A 142 15.98 30.75 -18.81
C THR A 142 15.47 32.19 -18.69
N ILE A 143 14.64 32.50 -17.69
CA ILE A 143 14.17 33.86 -17.43
C ILE A 143 15.35 34.80 -17.09
N VAL A 144 16.26 34.36 -16.22
CA VAL A 144 17.49 35.16 -15.90
C VAL A 144 18.32 35.44 -17.14
N ASN A 145 18.53 34.43 -17.99
CA ASN A 145 19.29 34.60 -19.23
C ASN A 145 18.59 35.59 -20.18
N GLY A 146 17.28 35.49 -20.34
CA GLY A 146 16.50 36.44 -21.13
C GLY A 146 16.55 37.86 -20.57
N LEU A 147 16.40 38.04 -19.26
CA LEU A 147 16.53 39.33 -18.59
C LEU A 147 17.95 39.92 -18.75
N SER A 148 18.98 39.07 -18.73
CA SER A 148 20.35 39.51 -18.90
C SER A 148 20.60 40.08 -20.29
N ALA A 149 19.94 39.60 -21.34
CA ALA A 149 20.05 40.02 -22.71
C ALA A 149 19.31 41.33 -23.03
N VAL A 150 18.38 41.77 -22.19
CA VAL A 150 17.59 42.99 -22.36
C VAL A 150 18.45 44.22 -22.09
N ASN A 151 18.42 45.21 -22.99
CA ASN A 151 19.28 46.41 -22.91
C ASN A 151 18.49 47.72 -22.71
N SER A 152 17.16 47.67 -22.79
CA SER A 152 16.31 48.85 -22.65
C SER A 152 15.06 48.57 -21.83
N GLU A 153 14.42 49.61 -21.28
CA GLU A 153 13.15 49.49 -20.56
C GLU A 153 12.03 48.94 -21.45
N ALA A 154 12.01 49.39 -22.73
CA ALA A 154 11.02 48.92 -23.69
C ALA A 154 11.13 47.37 -23.93
N GLU A 155 12.37 46.91 -24.10
CA GLU A 155 12.65 45.47 -24.24
C GLU A 155 12.31 44.69 -22.96
N LEU A 156 12.59 45.29 -21.79
CA LEU A 156 12.20 44.67 -20.51
C LEU A 156 10.69 44.47 -20.42
N ARG A 157 9.92 45.49 -20.77
CA ARG A 157 8.45 45.42 -20.76
C ARG A 157 7.93 44.38 -21.76
N ALA A 158 8.50 44.35 -22.97
CA ALA A 158 8.16 43.37 -24.00
C ALA A 158 8.52 41.95 -23.55
N TYR A 159 9.69 41.75 -22.98
CA TYR A 159 10.14 40.45 -22.50
C TYR A 159 9.27 39.94 -21.36
N VAL A 160 8.97 40.76 -20.34
CA VAL A 160 8.11 40.37 -19.24
C VAL A 160 6.68 40.07 -19.73
N ALA A 161 6.13 40.88 -20.65
CA ALA A 161 4.81 40.61 -21.24
C ALA A 161 4.74 39.29 -22.04
N SER A 162 5.89 38.80 -22.54
CA SER A 162 5.98 37.50 -23.21
C SER A 162 5.98 36.29 -22.26
N LEU A 163 6.22 36.51 -20.96
CA LEU A 163 6.27 35.43 -19.99
C LEU A 163 4.84 35.02 -19.56
N PRO A 164 4.52 33.73 -19.49
CA PRO A 164 3.23 33.27 -19.02
C PRO A 164 3.05 33.63 -17.53
N ASN A 165 1.92 34.23 -17.20
CA ASN A 165 1.55 34.66 -15.83
C ASN A 165 2.51 35.73 -15.24
N ALA A 166 3.15 36.54 -16.07
CA ALA A 166 3.96 37.60 -15.56
C ALA A 166 3.13 38.68 -14.83
N PRO A 167 3.61 39.22 -13.70
CA PRO A 167 2.94 40.33 -13.03
C PRO A 167 2.97 41.57 -13.92
N ALA A 168 1.90 42.38 -13.85
CA ALA A 168 1.86 43.66 -14.53
C ALA A 168 2.97 44.58 -14.00
N LEU A 169 3.80 45.07 -14.88
CA LEU A 169 4.85 46.04 -14.53
C LEU A 169 4.24 47.43 -14.24
N PRO A 170 4.75 48.18 -13.26
CA PRO A 170 4.28 49.53 -12.97
C PRO A 170 4.51 50.45 -14.17
N ALA A 171 3.62 51.45 -14.33
CA ALA A 171 3.70 52.40 -15.44
C ALA A 171 5.00 53.23 -15.42
N LYS A 172 5.49 53.59 -14.21
CA LYS A 172 6.83 54.20 -14.00
C LYS A 172 7.62 53.35 -13.02
N PHE A 173 8.90 53.20 -13.28
CA PHE A 173 9.83 52.57 -12.36
C PHE A 173 10.38 53.55 -11.35
N ASP A 174 10.62 53.13 -10.11
CA ASP A 174 11.12 53.94 -9.00
C ASP A 174 12.64 54.19 -9.09
N ALA A 175 13.35 53.54 -10.00
CA ALA A 175 14.78 53.59 -10.14
C ALA A 175 15.22 53.49 -11.62
N ALA A 176 16.48 53.82 -11.90
CA ALA A 176 17.06 53.68 -13.23
C ALA A 176 17.03 52.23 -13.72
N PHE A 177 16.74 52.01 -15.00
CA PHE A 177 16.63 50.72 -15.67
C PHE A 177 17.69 49.68 -15.26
N PRO A 178 19.03 50.02 -15.25
CA PRO A 178 20.06 49.05 -14.87
C PRO A 178 19.89 48.52 -13.44
N VAL A 179 19.43 49.39 -12.51
CA VAL A 179 19.23 49.01 -11.10
C VAL A 179 18.04 48.06 -10.95
N ILE A 180 16.98 48.34 -11.69
CA ILE A 180 15.77 47.47 -11.67
C ILE A 180 16.08 46.12 -12.29
N LYS A 181 16.75 46.10 -13.44
CA LYS A 181 17.20 44.89 -14.10
C LYS A 181 18.07 44.05 -13.16
N GLN A 182 19.05 44.66 -12.50
CA GLN A 182 19.96 43.95 -11.60
C GLN A 182 19.19 43.38 -10.38
N ARG A 183 18.31 44.18 -9.75
CA ARG A 183 17.47 43.70 -8.64
C ARG A 183 16.58 42.50 -9.04
N ALA A 184 15.99 42.54 -10.23
CA ALA A 184 15.17 41.44 -10.74
C ALA A 184 16.01 40.18 -10.94
N ILE A 185 17.19 40.30 -11.54
CA ILE A 185 18.12 39.18 -11.74
C ILE A 185 18.57 38.61 -10.40
N ASP A 186 18.94 39.45 -9.43
CA ASP A 186 19.44 39.03 -8.14
C ASP A 186 18.32 38.33 -7.32
N ASN A 187 17.09 38.84 -7.37
CA ASN A 187 15.92 38.19 -6.74
C ASN A 187 15.66 36.78 -7.33
N ILE A 188 15.70 36.64 -8.65
CA ILE A 188 15.48 35.34 -9.29
C ILE A 188 16.66 34.41 -9.02
N LYS A 189 17.89 34.87 -9.02
CA LYS A 189 19.07 34.09 -8.63
C LYS A 189 18.99 33.63 -7.20
N ALA A 190 18.54 34.48 -6.27
CA ALA A 190 18.29 34.09 -4.88
C ALA A 190 17.23 32.97 -4.78
N GLN A 191 16.13 33.07 -5.56
CA GLN A 191 15.11 31.99 -5.63
C GLN A 191 15.68 30.71 -6.23
N ILE A 192 16.51 30.77 -7.27
CA ILE A 192 17.18 29.59 -7.85
C ILE A 192 18.08 28.92 -6.82
N ASN A 193 18.88 29.68 -6.09
CA ASN A 193 19.79 29.15 -5.08
C ASN A 193 19.02 28.52 -3.92
N ALA A 194 18.03 29.20 -3.35
CA ALA A 194 17.15 28.69 -2.34
C ALA A 194 16.39 27.43 -2.82
N GLY A 195 15.88 27.45 -4.05
CA GLY A 195 15.22 26.32 -4.68
C GLY A 195 16.15 25.12 -4.91
N SER A 196 17.40 25.36 -5.31
CA SER A 196 18.36 24.27 -5.52
C SER A 196 18.79 23.62 -4.19
N GLU A 197 19.04 24.41 -3.16
CA GLU A 197 19.38 23.94 -1.83
C GLU A 197 18.22 23.18 -1.19
N SER A 198 17.01 23.75 -1.23
CA SER A 198 15.81 23.07 -0.74
C SER A 198 15.52 21.77 -1.48
N THR A 199 15.79 21.70 -2.79
CA THR A 199 15.63 20.49 -3.59
C THR A 199 16.61 19.39 -3.15
N ALA A 200 17.85 19.74 -2.85
CA ALA A 200 18.85 18.77 -2.38
C ALA A 200 18.49 18.21 -0.99
N LEU A 201 18.12 19.06 -0.04
CA LEU A 201 17.69 18.66 1.30
C LEU A 201 16.43 17.79 1.23
N GLN A 202 15.41 18.25 0.52
CA GLN A 202 14.14 17.54 0.41
C GLN A 202 14.25 16.21 -0.34
N LYS A 203 15.19 16.09 -1.28
CA LYS A 203 15.48 14.80 -1.95
C LYS A 203 16.00 13.78 -0.93
N SER A 204 16.91 14.18 -0.04
CA SER A 204 17.43 13.29 1.01
C SER A 204 16.35 12.90 2.01
N GLU A 205 15.54 13.86 2.46
CA GLU A 205 14.42 13.61 3.37
C GLU A 205 13.34 12.70 2.75
N SER A 206 12.91 12.98 1.52
CA SER A 206 11.93 12.17 0.81
C SER A 206 12.43 10.74 0.58
N LEU A 207 13.72 10.56 0.29
CA LEU A 207 14.34 9.25 0.15
C LEU A 207 14.35 8.50 1.48
N GLN A 208 14.72 9.16 2.59
CA GLN A 208 14.72 8.55 3.92
C GLN A 208 13.31 8.12 4.36
N VAL A 209 12.30 8.99 4.17
CA VAL A 209 10.90 8.67 4.47
C VAL A 209 10.44 7.49 3.64
N PHE A 210 10.70 7.51 2.33
CA PHE A 210 10.36 6.41 1.42
C PHE A 210 11.03 5.10 1.86
N LEU A 211 12.34 5.11 2.13
CA LEU A 211 13.06 3.90 2.55
C LEU A 211 12.53 3.34 3.86
N LYS A 212 12.25 4.21 4.84
CA LYS A 212 11.66 3.79 6.12
C LYS A 212 10.31 3.09 5.92
N GLU A 213 9.44 3.68 5.12
CA GLU A 213 8.13 3.08 4.81
C GLU A 213 8.26 1.81 3.98
N ALA A 214 9.15 1.79 2.98
CA ALA A 214 9.39 0.64 2.14
C ALA A 214 9.91 -0.56 2.95
N ILE A 215 10.85 -0.34 3.88
CA ILE A 215 11.37 -1.38 4.77
C ILE A 215 10.26 -1.91 5.67
N ARG A 216 9.48 -1.02 6.30
CA ARG A 216 8.35 -1.42 7.15
C ARG A 216 7.34 -2.27 6.39
N ASN A 217 6.91 -1.79 5.22
CA ASN A 217 5.93 -2.48 4.40
C ASN A 217 6.46 -3.81 3.85
N THR A 218 7.74 -3.85 3.46
CA THR A 218 8.40 -5.09 3.01
C THR A 218 8.44 -6.13 4.12
N SER A 219 8.85 -5.73 5.33
CA SER A 219 8.87 -6.63 6.48
C SER A 219 7.48 -7.17 6.79
N LEU A 220 6.47 -6.31 6.79
CA LEU A 220 5.08 -6.70 7.00
C LEU A 220 4.58 -7.63 5.89
N ALA A 221 4.87 -7.32 4.63
CA ALA A 221 4.48 -8.15 3.49
C ALA A 221 5.07 -9.57 3.56
N ILE A 222 6.36 -9.69 3.94
CA ILE A 222 7.02 -10.99 4.11
C ILE A 222 6.36 -11.79 5.24
N LEU A 223 6.16 -11.15 6.41
CA LEU A 223 5.53 -11.80 7.55
C LEU A 223 4.11 -12.27 7.23
N MET A 224 3.31 -11.42 6.57
CA MET A 224 1.95 -11.75 6.18
C MET A 224 1.91 -12.82 5.08
N ALA A 225 2.80 -12.77 4.09
CA ALA A 225 2.91 -13.80 3.06
C ALA A 225 3.22 -15.18 3.69
N ALA A 226 4.13 -15.23 4.66
CA ALA A 226 4.43 -16.45 5.42
C ALA A 226 3.20 -16.94 6.21
N ALA A 227 2.48 -16.03 6.89
CA ALA A 227 1.30 -16.38 7.68
C ALA A 227 0.13 -16.89 6.80
N PHE A 228 -0.15 -16.23 5.67
CA PHE A 228 -1.15 -16.69 4.71
C PHE A 228 -0.76 -18.02 4.06
N SER A 229 0.54 -18.23 3.77
CA SER A 229 1.03 -19.51 3.26
C SER A 229 0.85 -20.63 4.29
N ALA A 230 1.13 -20.37 5.57
CA ALA A 230 0.90 -21.31 6.66
C ALA A 230 -0.59 -21.64 6.81
N LEU A 231 -1.47 -20.62 6.80
CA LEU A 231 -2.93 -20.82 6.87
C LEU A 231 -3.42 -21.67 5.69
N ALA A 232 -2.94 -21.39 4.48
CA ALA A 232 -3.28 -22.17 3.29
C ALA A 232 -2.80 -23.62 3.39
N ALA A 233 -1.60 -23.86 3.93
CA ALA A 233 -1.04 -25.20 4.10
C ALA A 233 -1.80 -26.03 5.14
N LEU A 234 -2.18 -25.42 6.26
CA LEU A 234 -2.96 -26.08 7.33
C LEU A 234 -4.35 -26.54 6.84
N ASN A 235 -4.97 -25.77 5.95
CA ASN A 235 -6.35 -25.99 5.52
C ASN A 235 -6.49 -26.72 4.17
N SER A 236 -5.39 -26.94 3.44
CA SER A 236 -5.40 -27.70 2.20
C SER A 236 -4.75 -29.06 2.40
N ARG A 237 -5.48 -30.14 2.14
CA ARG A 237 -4.90 -31.48 2.00
C ARG A 237 -4.01 -31.65 0.76
N ALA A 238 -4.07 -30.69 -0.15
CA ALA A 238 -3.22 -30.66 -1.35
C ALA A 238 -1.96 -29.86 -1.06
N THR A 239 -0.79 -30.44 -1.30
CA THR A 239 0.49 -29.72 -1.31
C THR A 239 0.39 -28.53 -2.25
N ASN A 240 0.26 -27.33 -1.67
CA ASN A 240 0.11 -26.08 -2.44
C ASN A 240 1.33 -25.86 -3.33
N SER A 241 1.08 -25.31 -4.52
CA SER A 241 2.14 -24.93 -5.47
C SER A 241 3.21 -24.04 -4.84
N ILE A 242 2.83 -23.21 -3.86
CA ILE A 242 3.75 -22.36 -3.10
C ILE A 242 4.63 -23.18 -2.17
N THR A 243 4.07 -24.14 -1.44
CA THR A 243 4.87 -25.03 -0.57
C THR A 243 5.89 -25.81 -1.42
N ARG A 244 5.50 -26.27 -2.61
CA ARG A 244 6.41 -26.88 -3.58
C ARG A 244 7.44 -25.91 -4.12
N PHE A 245 7.07 -24.64 -4.34
CA PHE A 245 7.97 -23.59 -4.78
C PHE A 245 9.04 -23.32 -3.71
N PHE A 246 8.66 -23.13 -2.46
CA PHE A 246 9.60 -22.93 -1.36
C PHE A 246 10.43 -24.19 -1.05
N GLN A 247 9.85 -25.38 -1.19
CA GLN A 247 10.61 -26.64 -1.10
C GLN A 247 11.65 -26.80 -2.21
N ARG A 248 11.43 -26.23 -3.39
CA ARG A 248 12.39 -26.22 -4.51
C ARG A 248 13.47 -25.15 -4.39
N LEU A 249 13.19 -24.07 -3.66
CA LEU A 249 14.15 -22.95 -3.52
C LEU A 249 15.17 -23.13 -2.39
N GLY A 250 15.00 -24.08 -1.49
CA GLY A 250 15.95 -24.24 -0.41
C GLY A 250 16.16 -25.67 0.09
N PRO A 251 17.42 -26.05 0.36
CA PRO A 251 17.74 -27.20 1.19
C PRO A 251 17.47 -26.93 2.69
N MET A 252 16.82 -25.80 3.04
CA MET A 252 16.49 -25.43 4.41
C MET A 252 15.14 -26.01 4.80
N GLY A 253 15.14 -27.13 5.38
CA GLY A 253 13.97 -27.61 6.05
C GLY A 253 13.78 -29.09 6.01
N SER A 254 14.67 -29.79 6.64
CA SER A 254 14.27 -31.06 7.18
C SER A 254 13.07 -30.80 8.12
N THR A 255 11.87 -31.09 7.62
CA THR A 255 10.61 -31.12 8.35
C THR A 255 10.61 -32.17 9.49
N ARG A 256 11.73 -32.27 10.23
CA ARG A 256 11.90 -33.16 11.38
C ARG A 256 11.30 -32.59 12.68
N TRP A 257 10.77 -31.36 12.66
CA TRP A 257 10.23 -30.70 13.88
C TRP A 257 8.71 -30.77 14.02
N LEU A 258 8.00 -31.46 13.11
CA LEU A 258 6.55 -31.60 13.17
C LEU A 258 6.09 -33.07 13.03
N ARG A 259 6.75 -33.99 13.74
CA ARG A 259 6.20 -35.32 14.04
C ARG A 259 6.04 -35.48 15.55
#